data_dd450c550a853aa8c89ba31a794c005d
#
_entry.id   dd450c550a853aa8c89ba31a794c005d
#
_cell.length_a   1.000
_cell.length_b   1.000
_cell.length_c   1.000
_cell.angle_alpha   90.00
_cell.angle_beta   90.00
_cell.angle_gamma   90.00
#
_symmetry.space_group_name_H-M   'P 1'
#
loop_
_entity.id
_entity.type
_entity.pdbx_description
1 polymer ?
#
loop_
_entity_poly.entity_id
_entity_poly.type
_entity_poly.pdbx_seq_one_letter_code
_entity_poly.pdbx_strand_id
1 'polypeptide(L)'
;MLEFYNIVKSAFYRVFAGIIALLLTMSNGINAGFNGDIYPYESNSKVFGLETIERGQGVTTDGEAWYFSGKTSLVKIAFDNQTVLAYNYEAIPEEFKDNYGSAHIGGISYCDGYIYAPIEDSKVWEYPIVAVYDAETLEFTGRYKILPNDIMTRGMSWLACDKENGLIYSSHSKEATELYCFDLETFEYVKTVELSEMVGKPQGGEVYNGLIYIGSNDMTRAVYTINPVTGEVTKCFDRIKYEWKLIDNFGGEGQDVTVYPMEDGTLIHALDIGALFMDSNLRHYKWD
;
A
#
# COMPACT_ATOMS: atom_id res chain seq x y z
N MET A 1 -41.77 -29.50 -10.13
CA MET A 1 -40.42 -29.22 -9.56
C MET A 1 -39.54 -28.38 -10.48
N LEU A 2 -39.34 -28.76 -11.73
CA LEU A 2 -38.49 -28.03 -12.68
C LEU A 2 -39.02 -26.62 -13.00
N GLU A 3 -40.30 -26.45 -13.16
CA GLU A 3 -40.93 -25.15 -13.43
C GLU A 3 -40.80 -24.19 -12.25
N PHE A 4 -40.98 -24.66 -11.02
CA PHE A 4 -40.75 -23.88 -9.81
C PHE A 4 -39.28 -23.46 -9.67
N TYR A 5 -38.32 -24.35 -9.96
CA TYR A 5 -36.91 -24.03 -9.97
C TYR A 5 -36.59 -22.93 -10.98
N ASN A 6 -37.12 -22.99 -12.20
CA ASN A 6 -36.91 -21.97 -13.22
C ASN A 6 -37.49 -20.60 -12.84
N ILE A 7 -38.63 -20.58 -12.17
CA ILE A 7 -39.25 -19.34 -11.66
C ILE A 7 -38.36 -18.71 -10.58
N VAL A 8 -37.91 -19.50 -9.62
CA VAL A 8 -37.01 -19.01 -8.54
C VAL A 8 -35.70 -18.52 -9.10
N LYS A 9 -35.08 -19.26 -10.02
CA LYS A 9 -33.85 -18.88 -10.70
C LYS A 9 -34.02 -17.56 -11.47
N SER A 10 -35.12 -17.41 -12.23
CA SER A 10 -35.40 -16.19 -12.97
C SER A 10 -35.62 -14.98 -12.04
N ALA A 11 -36.36 -15.17 -10.94
CA ALA A 11 -36.56 -14.13 -9.94
C ALA A 11 -35.22 -13.70 -9.28
N PHE A 12 -34.38 -14.68 -8.95
CA PHE A 12 -33.03 -14.39 -8.39
C PHE A 12 -32.20 -13.57 -9.36
N TYR A 13 -32.10 -13.93 -10.63
CA TYR A 13 -31.36 -13.16 -11.63
C TYR A 13 -31.91 -11.75 -11.82
N ARG A 14 -33.21 -11.55 -11.80
CA ARG A 14 -33.82 -10.21 -11.91
C ARG A 14 -33.48 -9.33 -10.71
N VAL A 15 -33.57 -9.88 -9.50
CA VAL A 15 -33.18 -9.16 -8.27
C VAL A 15 -31.69 -8.79 -8.31
N PHE A 16 -30.84 -9.74 -8.68
CA PHE A 16 -29.38 -9.51 -8.76
C PHE A 16 -29.03 -8.46 -9.83
N ALA A 17 -29.62 -8.55 -11.02
CA ALA A 17 -29.44 -7.54 -12.06
C ALA A 17 -29.96 -6.16 -11.63
N GLY A 18 -31.06 -6.09 -10.90
CA GLY A 18 -31.59 -4.84 -10.34
C GLY A 18 -30.63 -4.21 -9.32
N ILE A 19 -30.04 -5.02 -8.46
CA ILE A 19 -29.03 -4.56 -7.50
C ILE A 19 -27.79 -4.01 -8.25
N ILE A 20 -27.27 -4.74 -9.23
CA ILE A 20 -26.14 -4.29 -10.04
C ILE A 20 -26.46 -2.97 -10.76
N ALA A 21 -27.63 -2.86 -11.39
CA ALA A 21 -28.04 -1.64 -12.06
C ALA A 21 -28.14 -0.45 -11.10
N LEU A 22 -28.67 -0.66 -9.89
CA LEU A 22 -28.71 0.36 -8.84
C LEU A 22 -27.32 0.80 -8.43
N LEU A 23 -26.40 -0.14 -8.20
CA LEU A 23 -25.02 0.13 -7.81
C LEU A 23 -24.28 0.92 -8.89
N LEU A 24 -24.45 0.55 -10.17
CA LEU A 24 -23.87 1.28 -11.30
C LEU A 24 -24.44 2.69 -11.42
N THR A 25 -25.75 2.86 -11.21
CA THR A 25 -26.41 4.18 -11.24
C THR A 25 -25.88 5.07 -10.12
N MET A 26 -25.74 4.55 -8.90
CA MET A 26 -25.17 5.28 -7.77
C MET A 26 -23.70 5.66 -8.01
N SER A 27 -22.90 4.73 -8.52
CA SER A 27 -21.49 4.98 -8.86
C SER A 27 -21.37 6.08 -9.93
N ASN A 28 -22.21 6.04 -10.97
CA ASN A 28 -22.22 7.08 -12.01
C ASN A 28 -22.65 8.43 -11.45
N GLY A 29 -23.65 8.45 -10.56
CA GLY A 29 -24.11 9.68 -9.90
C GLY A 29 -23.01 10.33 -9.03
N ILE A 30 -22.28 9.52 -8.28
CA ILE A 30 -21.15 9.99 -7.47
C ILE A 30 -20.02 10.51 -8.37
N ASN A 31 -19.66 9.78 -9.42
CA ASN A 31 -18.64 10.20 -10.37
C ASN A 31 -19.01 11.48 -11.14
N ALA A 32 -20.30 11.75 -11.38
CA ALA A 32 -20.76 12.99 -11.98
C ALA A 32 -20.56 14.22 -11.08
N GLY A 33 -20.47 14.02 -9.76
CA GLY A 33 -20.15 15.09 -8.80
C GLY A 33 -18.64 15.34 -8.60
N PHE A 34 -17.78 14.54 -9.21
CA PHE A 34 -16.33 14.73 -9.13
C PHE A 34 -15.90 15.87 -10.08
N ASN A 35 -15.42 16.95 -9.50
CA ASN A 35 -14.98 18.15 -10.24
C ASN A 35 -13.46 18.22 -10.46
N GLY A 36 -12.70 17.23 -10.00
CA GLY A 36 -11.25 17.16 -10.14
C GLY A 36 -10.81 16.50 -11.46
N ASP A 37 -9.60 16.82 -11.89
CA ASP A 37 -8.94 16.11 -12.97
C ASP A 37 -8.15 14.93 -12.41
N ILE A 38 -8.18 13.80 -13.13
CA ILE A 38 -7.31 12.65 -12.83
C ILE A 38 -5.95 12.95 -13.43
N TYR A 39 -4.90 12.80 -12.64
CA TYR A 39 -3.55 12.91 -13.16
C TYR A 39 -3.20 11.67 -14.01
N PRO A 40 -2.79 11.86 -15.28
CA PRO A 40 -2.51 10.73 -16.16
C PRO A 40 -1.21 10.04 -15.81
N TYR A 41 -1.19 8.71 -15.85
CA TYR A 41 0.05 7.94 -15.83
C TYR A 41 0.64 7.81 -17.24
N GLU A 42 1.97 7.74 -17.34
CA GLU A 42 2.68 7.54 -18.61
C GLU A 42 2.65 6.07 -19.06
N SER A 43 2.81 5.16 -18.11
CA SER A 43 2.82 3.72 -18.36
C SER A 43 2.27 2.92 -17.18
N ASN A 44 1.91 1.67 -17.43
CA ASN A 44 1.36 0.78 -16.41
C ASN A 44 1.89 -0.63 -16.61
N SER A 45 2.56 -1.14 -15.60
CA SER A 45 2.99 -2.54 -15.51
C SER A 45 1.92 -3.34 -14.79
N LYS A 46 1.27 -4.27 -15.51
CA LYS A 46 0.11 -5.00 -15.00
C LYS A 46 0.37 -6.50 -14.94
N VAL A 47 0.04 -7.10 -13.81
CA VAL A 47 0.07 -8.55 -13.61
C VAL A 47 -1.30 -9.09 -13.23
N PHE A 48 -1.54 -10.38 -13.49
CA PHE A 48 -2.82 -11.04 -13.24
C PHE A 48 -2.65 -12.35 -12.47
N GLY A 49 -3.72 -12.77 -11.82
CA GLY A 49 -3.79 -14.08 -11.17
C GLY A 49 -2.93 -14.17 -9.92
N LEU A 50 -2.15 -15.24 -9.77
CA LEU A 50 -1.38 -15.50 -8.55
C LEU A 50 -0.31 -14.45 -8.26
N GLU A 51 0.30 -13.87 -9.29
CA GLU A 51 1.30 -12.81 -9.12
C GLU A 51 0.72 -11.55 -8.42
N THR A 52 -0.59 -11.33 -8.52
CA THR A 52 -1.26 -10.23 -7.82
C THR A 52 -1.14 -10.36 -6.31
N ILE A 53 -1.15 -11.60 -5.78
CA ILE A 53 -1.03 -11.88 -4.35
C ILE A 53 0.37 -11.51 -3.84
N GLU A 54 1.38 -11.67 -4.69
CA GLU A 54 2.79 -11.43 -4.36
C GLU A 54 3.18 -9.94 -4.52
N ARG A 55 2.43 -9.18 -5.30
CA ARG A 55 2.71 -7.78 -5.67
C ARG A 55 1.55 -6.86 -5.30
N GLY A 56 0.96 -7.07 -4.13
CA GLY A 56 -0.32 -6.44 -3.83
C GLY A 56 -0.37 -5.62 -2.55
N GLN A 57 0.77 -5.38 -1.87
CA GLN A 57 0.77 -4.61 -0.62
C GLN A 57 1.76 -3.45 -0.65
N GLY A 58 3.01 -3.69 -0.99
CA GLY A 58 4.04 -2.67 -1.00
C GLY A 58 4.90 -2.69 -2.25
N VAL A 59 5.55 -1.57 -2.54
CA VAL A 59 6.53 -1.41 -3.61
C VAL A 59 7.64 -0.45 -3.19
N THR A 60 8.88 -0.83 -3.45
CA THR A 60 10.05 0.06 -3.32
C THR A 60 11.11 -0.32 -4.36
N THR A 61 12.22 0.41 -4.44
CA THR A 61 13.30 0.16 -5.39
C THR A 61 14.66 0.52 -4.84
N ASP A 62 15.70 -0.22 -5.26
CA ASP A 62 17.11 0.12 -5.04
C ASP A 62 17.70 0.96 -6.20
N GLY A 63 16.88 1.25 -7.23
CA GLY A 63 17.32 1.90 -8.47
C GLY A 63 17.79 0.92 -9.56
N GLU A 64 17.81 -0.38 -9.28
CA GLU A 64 18.17 -1.45 -10.22
C GLU A 64 17.03 -2.46 -10.42
N ALA A 65 16.17 -2.62 -9.42
CA ALA A 65 15.04 -3.55 -9.42
C ALA A 65 13.86 -3.01 -8.60
N TRP A 66 12.68 -3.56 -8.87
CA TRP A 66 11.51 -3.40 -8.02
C TRP A 66 11.49 -4.45 -6.92
N TYR A 67 11.07 -4.04 -5.73
CA TYR A 67 10.73 -4.92 -4.62
C TYR A 67 9.24 -4.79 -4.33
N PHE A 68 8.55 -5.90 -4.22
CA PHE A 68 7.14 -5.93 -3.85
C PHE A 68 6.92 -6.75 -2.60
N SER A 69 5.97 -6.32 -1.79
CA SER A 69 5.38 -7.18 -0.77
C SER A 69 4.01 -7.68 -1.24
N GLY A 70 3.76 -8.95 -0.97
CA GLY A 70 2.44 -9.52 -0.85
C GLY A 70 2.07 -9.61 0.62
N LYS A 71 0.91 -10.20 0.91
CA LYS A 71 0.44 -10.32 2.29
C LYS A 71 1.43 -11.06 3.21
N THR A 72 2.16 -12.07 2.69
CA THR A 72 3.12 -12.88 3.46
C THR A 72 4.43 -13.09 2.70
N SER A 73 4.63 -12.41 1.58
CA SER A 73 5.74 -12.64 0.66
C SER A 73 6.52 -11.37 0.35
N LEU A 74 7.76 -11.56 -0.08
CA LEU A 74 8.60 -10.53 -0.69
C LEU A 74 9.13 -11.05 -2.03
N VAL A 75 9.16 -10.18 -3.05
CA VAL A 75 9.63 -10.52 -4.41
C VAL A 75 10.48 -9.39 -4.96
N LYS A 76 11.66 -9.72 -5.51
CA LYS A 76 12.53 -8.80 -6.27
C LYS A 76 12.36 -9.06 -7.76
N ILE A 77 12.04 -8.02 -8.53
CA ILE A 77 11.70 -8.10 -9.96
C ILE A 77 12.55 -7.10 -10.72
N ALA A 78 13.15 -7.51 -11.83
CA ALA A 78 13.84 -6.58 -12.72
C ALA A 78 12.90 -5.48 -13.26
N PHE A 79 13.42 -4.34 -13.69
CA PHE A 79 12.62 -3.24 -14.25
C PHE A 79 11.82 -3.60 -15.51
N ASP A 80 12.09 -4.77 -16.11
CA ASP A 80 11.25 -5.32 -17.18
C ASP A 80 9.86 -5.80 -16.68
N ASN A 81 9.65 -5.82 -15.38
CA ASN A 81 8.44 -6.28 -14.68
C ASN A 81 8.07 -7.76 -14.91
N GLN A 82 8.98 -8.57 -15.45
CA GLN A 82 8.79 -9.97 -15.78
C GLN A 82 9.83 -10.89 -15.13
N THR A 83 11.09 -10.47 -15.12
CA THR A 83 12.19 -11.30 -14.62
C THR A 83 12.23 -11.28 -13.09
N VAL A 84 11.90 -12.40 -12.47
CA VAL A 84 12.05 -12.60 -11.02
C VAL A 84 13.52 -12.79 -10.70
N LEU A 85 14.08 -11.92 -9.85
CA LEU A 85 15.47 -11.96 -9.42
C LEU A 85 15.64 -12.70 -8.09
N ALA A 86 14.74 -12.47 -7.15
CA ALA A 86 14.65 -13.17 -5.88
C ALA A 86 13.20 -13.25 -5.39
N TYR A 87 12.90 -14.22 -4.54
CA TYR A 87 11.59 -14.33 -3.90
C TYR A 87 11.69 -14.99 -2.53
N ASN A 88 10.76 -14.61 -1.64
CA ASN A 88 10.51 -15.25 -0.36
C ASN A 88 8.99 -15.31 -0.15
N TYR A 89 8.37 -16.47 -0.42
CA TYR A 89 6.91 -16.63 -0.30
C TYR A 89 6.42 -16.77 1.14
N GLU A 90 7.31 -17.11 2.07
CA GLU A 90 7.04 -17.25 3.51
C GLU A 90 7.89 -16.23 4.29
N ALA A 91 7.77 -14.95 3.90
CA ALA A 91 8.63 -13.90 4.44
C ALA A 91 8.36 -13.60 5.92
N ILE A 92 7.15 -13.86 6.43
CA ILE A 92 6.87 -13.69 7.87
C ILE A 92 7.51 -14.87 8.63
N PRO A 93 8.48 -14.63 9.54
CA PRO A 93 9.09 -15.67 10.35
C PRO A 93 8.05 -16.46 11.13
N GLU A 94 8.23 -17.79 11.25
CA GLU A 94 7.29 -18.68 11.96
C GLU A 94 7.11 -18.25 13.41
N GLU A 95 8.18 -17.82 14.08
CA GLU A 95 8.11 -17.30 15.44
C GLU A 95 7.18 -16.08 15.59
N PHE A 96 7.02 -15.24 14.53
CA PHE A 96 6.11 -14.10 14.57
C PHE A 96 4.65 -14.55 14.41
N LYS A 97 4.42 -15.56 13.58
CA LYS A 97 3.09 -16.17 13.41
C LYS A 97 2.62 -16.82 14.72
N ASP A 98 3.50 -17.60 15.35
CA ASP A 98 3.20 -18.37 16.57
C ASP A 98 3.05 -17.48 17.81
N ASN A 99 3.95 -16.51 18.00
CA ASN A 99 3.99 -15.71 19.23
C ASN A 99 3.12 -14.46 19.16
N TYR A 100 2.95 -13.87 17.96
CA TYR A 100 2.32 -12.55 17.79
C TYR A 100 1.12 -12.57 16.86
N GLY A 101 0.80 -13.72 16.26
CA GLY A 101 -0.32 -13.82 15.29
C GLY A 101 -0.08 -13.06 14.01
N SER A 102 1.17 -12.72 13.69
CA SER A 102 1.56 -11.95 12.50
C SER A 102 1.09 -12.65 11.23
N ALA A 103 0.39 -11.90 10.37
CA ALA A 103 -0.27 -12.45 9.19
C ALA A 103 -0.27 -11.51 7.98
N HIS A 104 0.35 -10.33 8.10
CA HIS A 104 0.29 -9.30 7.07
C HIS A 104 1.56 -8.48 7.03
N ILE A 105 2.16 -8.37 5.85
CA ILE A 105 3.21 -7.42 5.50
C ILE A 105 2.53 -6.28 4.75
N GLY A 106 2.82 -5.04 5.09
CA GLY A 106 2.28 -3.85 4.44
C GLY A 106 3.22 -3.19 3.44
N GLY A 107 3.14 -1.85 3.32
CA GLY A 107 4.01 -1.03 2.47
C GLY A 107 5.45 -1.04 2.97
N ILE A 108 6.39 -1.41 2.10
CA ILE A 108 7.81 -1.64 2.40
C ILE A 108 8.68 -0.48 1.93
N SER A 109 9.87 -0.33 2.51
CA SER A 109 10.86 0.66 2.06
C SER A 109 12.26 0.04 1.96
N TYR A 110 12.97 0.37 0.88
CA TYR A 110 14.38 0.01 0.70
C TYR A 110 15.29 1.02 1.38
N CYS A 111 16.28 0.56 2.10
CA CYS A 111 17.34 1.42 2.64
C CYS A 111 18.65 0.66 2.76
N ASP A 112 19.67 1.12 2.05
CA ASP A 112 21.05 0.71 2.21
C ASP A 112 21.31 -0.81 2.16
N GLY A 113 20.75 -1.48 1.16
CA GLY A 113 20.87 -2.93 0.96
C GLY A 113 19.87 -3.78 1.77
N TYR A 114 18.91 -3.15 2.42
CA TYR A 114 17.88 -3.83 3.21
C TYR A 114 16.48 -3.40 2.83
N ILE A 115 15.55 -4.34 2.97
CA ILE A 115 14.11 -4.07 2.91
C ILE A 115 13.58 -4.01 4.35
N TYR A 116 13.00 -2.89 4.69
CA TYR A 116 12.28 -2.70 5.94
C TYR A 116 10.81 -2.99 5.69
N ALA A 117 10.25 -3.90 6.47
CA ALA A 117 8.89 -4.38 6.30
C ALA A 117 8.09 -4.21 7.60
N PRO A 118 6.95 -3.54 7.56
CA PRO A 118 6.00 -3.53 8.66
C PRO A 118 5.23 -4.85 8.65
N ILE A 119 5.10 -5.48 9.81
CA ILE A 119 4.37 -6.73 9.97
C ILE A 119 3.36 -6.58 11.11
N GLU A 120 2.13 -7.04 10.87
CA GLU A 120 1.04 -6.95 11.84
C GLU A 120 0.11 -8.17 11.82
N ASP A 121 -0.72 -8.31 12.85
CA ASP A 121 -1.74 -9.36 12.94
C ASP A 121 -3.03 -9.04 12.16
N SER A 122 -3.23 -7.80 11.74
CA SER A 122 -4.39 -7.29 10.98
C SER A 122 -5.76 -7.44 11.67
N LYS A 123 -5.80 -7.78 12.95
CA LYS A 123 -7.05 -8.00 13.70
C LYS A 123 -7.14 -7.17 14.97
N VAL A 124 -6.15 -7.35 15.85
CA VAL A 124 -6.11 -6.70 17.17
C VAL A 124 -5.00 -5.67 17.29
N TRP A 125 -4.03 -5.69 16.34
CA TRP A 125 -2.88 -4.76 16.25
C TRP A 125 -2.07 -4.65 17.54
N GLU A 126 -1.92 -5.78 18.24
CA GLU A 126 -1.26 -5.83 19.54
C GLU A 126 0.26 -5.81 19.40
N TYR A 127 0.77 -6.38 18.30
CA TYR A 127 2.20 -6.52 18.06
C TYR A 127 2.62 -5.96 16.70
N PRO A 128 2.65 -4.62 16.54
CA PRO A 128 3.21 -4.01 15.33
C PRO A 128 4.72 -4.23 15.31
N ILE A 129 5.23 -4.82 14.24
CA ILE A 129 6.63 -5.20 14.10
C ILE A 129 7.26 -4.44 12.93
N VAL A 130 8.49 -3.95 13.12
CA VAL A 130 9.41 -3.63 12.03
C VAL A 130 10.38 -4.80 11.90
N ALA A 131 10.50 -5.39 10.70
CA ALA A 131 11.42 -6.46 10.39
C ALA A 131 12.31 -6.08 9.21
N VAL A 132 13.56 -6.56 9.21
CA VAL A 132 14.57 -6.21 8.21
C VAL A 132 14.97 -7.46 7.43
N TYR A 133 14.95 -7.33 6.11
CA TYR A 133 15.32 -8.37 5.16
C TYR A 133 16.53 -7.91 4.34
N ASP A 134 17.40 -8.84 3.99
CA ASP A 134 18.46 -8.60 3.02
C ASP A 134 17.86 -8.36 1.64
N ALA A 135 18.22 -7.26 0.99
CA ALA A 135 17.62 -6.87 -0.29
C ALA A 135 18.04 -7.76 -1.47
N GLU A 136 19.13 -8.52 -1.34
CA GLU A 136 19.61 -9.41 -2.41
C GLU A 136 18.91 -10.76 -2.37
N THR A 137 18.75 -11.31 -1.16
CA THR A 137 18.23 -12.66 -0.94
C THR A 137 16.76 -12.67 -0.51
N LEU A 138 16.25 -11.56 0.01
CA LEU A 138 14.96 -11.41 0.68
C LEU A 138 14.82 -12.30 1.93
N GLU A 139 15.93 -12.74 2.49
CA GLU A 139 15.94 -13.50 3.72
C GLU A 139 15.84 -12.58 4.95
N PHE A 140 15.13 -13.03 5.97
CA PHE A 140 15.04 -12.31 7.23
C PHE A 140 16.41 -12.26 7.91
N THR A 141 16.88 -11.07 8.27
CA THR A 141 18.22 -10.85 8.84
C THR A 141 18.31 -11.21 10.34
N GLY A 142 17.20 -11.49 10.99
CA GLY A 142 17.12 -11.61 12.45
C GLY A 142 16.94 -10.27 13.16
N ARG A 143 16.98 -9.15 12.45
CA ARG A 143 16.79 -7.81 13.01
C ARG A 143 15.33 -7.39 12.95
N TYR A 144 14.74 -7.19 14.11
CA TYR A 144 13.36 -6.73 14.23
C TYR A 144 13.10 -6.04 15.58
N LYS A 145 11.97 -5.38 15.68
CA LYS A 145 11.43 -4.87 16.95
C LYS A 145 9.91 -4.84 16.95
N ILE A 146 9.32 -5.22 18.06
CA ILE A 146 7.93 -4.95 18.36
C ILE A 146 7.85 -3.51 18.83
N LEU A 147 7.06 -2.70 18.12
CA LEU A 147 6.88 -1.29 18.43
C LEU A 147 5.85 -1.11 19.57
N PRO A 148 5.92 0.03 20.29
CA PRO A 148 4.95 0.33 21.35
C PRO A 148 3.53 0.40 20.78
N ASN A 149 2.64 -0.47 21.24
CA ASN A 149 1.25 -0.49 20.78
C ASN A 149 0.37 0.60 21.38
N ASP A 150 0.83 1.31 22.39
CA ASP A 150 0.23 2.54 22.90
C ASP A 150 0.45 3.75 22.00
N ILE A 151 1.45 3.66 21.10
CA ILE A 151 1.71 4.62 20.01
C ILE A 151 1.08 4.10 18.73
N MET A 152 1.43 2.87 18.32
CA MET A 152 0.92 2.23 17.10
C MET A 152 -0.38 1.46 17.36
N THR A 153 -1.39 2.13 17.92
CA THR A 153 -2.65 1.54 18.41
C THR A 153 -3.49 0.83 17.35
N ARG A 154 -3.14 0.97 16.08
CA ARG A 154 -3.82 0.35 14.93
C ARG A 154 -2.86 -0.40 14.01
N GLY A 155 -1.80 -0.95 14.58
CA GLY A 155 -0.75 -1.62 13.84
C GLY A 155 0.13 -0.66 13.04
N MET A 156 0.97 -1.25 12.18
CA MET A 156 1.86 -0.54 11.28
C MET A 156 1.67 -1.11 9.88
N SER A 157 0.83 -0.48 9.08
CA SER A 157 0.51 -0.93 7.72
C SER A 157 1.52 -0.47 6.67
N TRP A 158 2.36 0.49 6.99
CA TRP A 158 3.38 1.02 6.10
C TRP A 158 4.53 1.65 6.88
N LEU A 159 5.66 1.79 6.23
CA LEU A 159 6.78 2.59 6.73
C LEU A 159 7.54 3.22 5.57
N ALA A 160 8.28 4.31 5.86
CA ALA A 160 9.22 4.93 4.96
C ALA A 160 10.54 5.19 5.69
N CYS A 161 11.65 4.75 5.10
CA CYS A 161 12.98 4.95 5.67
C CYS A 161 13.61 6.25 5.21
N ASP A 162 14.18 7.00 6.13
CA ASP A 162 14.96 8.21 5.88
C ASP A 162 16.39 8.00 6.34
N LYS A 163 17.24 7.56 5.42
CA LYS A 163 18.65 7.32 5.70
C LYS A 163 19.40 8.58 6.11
N GLU A 164 19.06 9.73 5.50
CA GLU A 164 19.76 10.98 5.74
C GLU A 164 19.56 11.48 7.18
N ASN A 165 18.34 11.32 7.70
CA ASN A 165 18.00 11.72 9.06
C ASN A 165 18.05 10.58 10.08
N GLY A 166 18.32 9.32 9.65
CA GLY A 166 18.37 8.14 10.51
C GLY A 166 17.02 7.80 11.12
N LEU A 167 15.92 7.99 10.39
CA LEU A 167 14.56 7.82 10.88
C LEU A 167 13.74 6.84 10.03
N ILE A 168 12.73 6.26 10.65
CA ILE A 168 11.60 5.56 10.02
C ILE A 168 10.35 6.34 10.35
N TYR A 169 9.51 6.53 9.35
CA TYR A 169 8.20 7.17 9.48
C TYR A 169 7.07 6.17 9.27
N SER A 170 5.99 6.35 10.00
CA SER A 170 4.73 5.64 9.82
C SER A 170 3.56 6.44 10.39
N SER A 171 2.35 5.97 10.18
CA SER A 171 1.14 6.57 10.73
C SER A 171 0.05 5.52 10.93
N HIS A 172 -1.09 5.91 11.50
CA HIS A 172 -2.26 5.04 11.54
C HIS A 172 -2.82 4.77 10.13
N SER A 173 -3.26 3.55 9.89
CA SER A 173 -3.70 3.04 8.58
C SER A 173 -5.06 3.55 8.09
N LYS A 174 -5.88 4.19 8.93
CA LYS A 174 -7.23 4.66 8.53
C LYS A 174 -7.32 6.16 8.35
N GLU A 175 -6.89 6.89 9.36
CA GLU A 175 -6.96 8.35 9.44
C GLU A 175 -5.66 8.81 10.07
N ALA A 176 -4.71 9.23 9.25
CA ALA A 176 -3.45 9.75 9.74
C ALA A 176 -3.58 11.24 10.02
N THR A 177 -3.58 11.60 11.27
CA THR A 177 -3.47 12.96 11.79
C THR A 177 -2.12 13.25 12.42
N GLU A 178 -1.31 12.19 12.53
CA GLU A 178 0.02 12.20 13.14
C GLU A 178 0.98 11.32 12.36
N LEU A 179 2.23 11.71 12.31
CA LEU A 179 3.34 10.95 11.80
C LEU A 179 4.21 10.50 12.98
N TYR A 180 4.39 9.21 13.12
CA TYR A 180 5.24 8.62 14.16
C TYR A 180 6.65 8.40 13.59
N CYS A 181 7.66 8.83 14.36
CA CYS A 181 9.05 8.74 13.98
C CYS A 181 9.79 7.77 14.90
N PHE A 182 10.51 6.83 14.30
CA PHE A 182 11.34 5.86 15.01
C PHE A 182 12.78 5.98 14.52
N ASP A 183 13.72 5.67 15.37
CA ASP A 183 15.13 5.61 15.01
C ASP A 183 15.39 4.43 14.03
N LEU A 184 16.13 4.67 12.96
CA LEU A 184 16.35 3.69 11.88
C LEU A 184 17.20 2.49 12.33
N GLU A 185 18.09 2.66 13.31
CA GLU A 185 18.97 1.59 13.78
C GLU A 185 18.37 0.81 14.92
N THR A 186 17.78 1.49 15.90
CA THR A 186 17.30 0.89 17.15
C THR A 186 15.82 0.61 17.16
N PHE A 187 15.06 1.21 16.22
CA PHE A 187 13.60 1.21 16.15
C PHE A 187 12.92 1.78 17.42
N GLU A 188 13.67 2.56 18.22
CA GLU A 188 13.09 3.26 19.35
C GLU A 188 12.22 4.41 18.87
N TYR A 189 11.11 4.66 19.57
CA TYR A 189 10.28 5.83 19.31
C TYR A 189 11.06 7.11 19.61
N VAL A 190 11.00 8.06 18.67
CA VAL A 190 11.69 9.34 18.76
C VAL A 190 10.73 10.47 19.05
N LYS A 191 9.69 10.62 18.22
CA LYS A 191 8.73 11.72 18.32
C LYS A 191 7.47 11.46 17.49
N THR A 192 6.44 12.23 17.76
CA THR A 192 5.25 12.40 16.91
C THR A 192 5.28 13.79 16.27
N VAL A 193 4.85 13.89 15.02
CA VAL A 193 4.62 15.15 14.29
C VAL A 193 3.14 15.24 13.95
N GLU A 194 2.47 16.30 14.42
CA GLU A 194 1.08 16.58 14.05
C GLU A 194 1.01 16.96 12.56
N LEU A 195 0.04 16.40 11.83
CA LEU A 195 -0.18 16.71 10.43
C LEU A 195 -1.13 17.90 10.27
N SER A 196 -0.86 18.79 9.33
CA SER A 196 -1.69 19.96 9.03
C SER A 196 -3.08 19.59 8.50
N GLU A 197 -3.19 18.43 7.86
CA GLU A 197 -4.42 17.84 7.34
C GLU A 197 -4.39 16.32 7.52
N MET A 198 -5.57 15.72 7.65
CA MET A 198 -5.71 14.27 7.74
C MET A 198 -5.43 13.60 6.39
N VAL A 199 -4.54 12.62 6.37
CA VAL A 199 -4.38 11.70 5.23
C VAL A 199 -5.26 10.47 5.44
N GLY A 200 -6.22 10.27 4.54
CA GLY A 200 -7.13 9.13 4.60
C GLY A 200 -6.48 7.85 4.10
N LYS A 201 -6.53 6.78 4.89
CA LYS A 201 -6.07 5.43 4.53
C LYS A 201 -4.69 5.38 3.86
N PRO A 202 -3.61 5.91 4.48
CA PRO A 202 -2.27 5.74 3.97
C PRO A 202 -1.89 4.26 3.95
N GLN A 203 -1.28 3.80 2.84
CA GLN A 203 -0.97 2.40 2.63
C GLN A 203 0.52 2.13 2.41
N GLY A 204 1.28 3.17 2.04
CA GLY A 204 2.70 3.07 1.81
C GLY A 204 3.30 4.42 1.49
N GLY A 205 4.62 4.51 1.51
CA GLY A 205 5.30 5.75 1.17
C GLY A 205 6.81 5.63 1.09
N GLU A 206 7.41 6.64 0.46
CA GLU A 206 8.84 6.74 0.26
C GLU A 206 9.34 8.15 0.57
N VAL A 207 10.55 8.25 1.14
CA VAL A 207 11.21 9.53 1.38
C VAL A 207 12.01 9.93 0.15
N TYR A 208 11.70 11.10 -0.39
CA TYR A 208 12.44 11.66 -1.53
C TYR A 208 12.57 13.17 -1.40
N ASN A 209 13.82 13.67 -1.53
CA ASN A 209 14.14 15.10 -1.41
C ASN A 209 13.57 15.77 -0.14
N GLY A 210 13.65 15.07 1.00
CA GLY A 210 13.22 15.58 2.31
C GLY A 210 11.70 15.61 2.53
N LEU A 211 10.91 15.08 1.60
CA LEU A 211 9.46 14.88 1.74
C LEU A 211 9.12 13.38 1.76
N ILE A 212 8.05 13.03 2.46
CA ILE A 212 7.48 11.68 2.41
C ILE A 212 6.34 11.71 1.39
N TYR A 213 6.44 10.91 0.33
CA TYR A 213 5.35 10.69 -0.61
C TYR A 213 4.51 9.52 -0.10
N ILE A 214 3.19 9.69 -0.05
CA ILE A 214 2.26 8.71 0.52
C ILE A 214 1.25 8.28 -0.52
N GLY A 215 1.13 6.96 -0.71
CA GLY A 215 0.04 6.32 -1.43
C GLY A 215 -1.16 6.14 -0.52
N SER A 216 -2.32 6.59 -0.94
CA SER A 216 -3.56 6.51 -0.17
C SER A 216 -4.56 5.54 -0.80
N ASN A 217 -5.35 4.86 0.03
CA ASN A 217 -6.54 4.11 -0.37
C ASN A 217 -7.81 4.90 -0.06
N ASP A 218 -7.74 6.23 -0.13
CA ASP A 218 -8.90 7.12 -0.02
C ASP A 218 -9.82 7.00 -1.26
N MET A 219 -10.84 7.84 -1.34
CA MET A 219 -11.87 7.76 -2.38
C MET A 219 -11.33 8.04 -3.79
N THR A 220 -10.20 8.71 -3.92
CA THR A 220 -9.56 9.06 -5.19
C THR A 220 -8.19 8.40 -5.36
N ARG A 221 -7.77 7.58 -4.41
CA ARG A 221 -6.45 6.97 -4.31
C ARG A 221 -5.36 8.01 -4.51
N ALA A 222 -5.49 9.13 -3.81
CA ALA A 222 -4.59 10.25 -4.01
C ALA A 222 -3.15 9.94 -3.60
N VAL A 223 -2.22 10.66 -4.17
CA VAL A 223 -0.85 10.77 -3.70
C VAL A 223 -0.72 12.08 -2.93
N TYR A 224 -0.09 12.01 -1.77
CA TYR A 224 0.19 13.14 -0.90
C TYR A 224 1.68 13.26 -0.65
N THR A 225 2.14 14.46 -0.31
CA THR A 225 3.43 14.66 0.34
C THR A 225 3.24 15.15 1.76
N ILE A 226 4.15 14.72 2.65
CA ILE A 226 4.24 15.18 4.02
C ILE A 226 5.64 15.72 4.26
N ASN A 227 5.74 16.93 4.80
CA ASN A 227 7.00 17.44 5.33
C ASN A 227 7.21 16.85 6.74
N PRO A 228 8.21 15.97 6.97
CA PRO A 228 8.39 15.27 8.25
C PRO A 228 8.88 16.16 9.39
N VAL A 229 9.25 17.42 9.09
CA VAL A 229 9.68 18.39 10.09
C VAL A 229 8.51 19.25 10.57
N THR A 230 7.69 19.73 9.63
CA THR A 230 6.59 20.67 9.93
C THR A 230 5.23 20.00 10.05
N GLY A 231 5.07 18.77 9.55
CA GLY A 231 3.80 18.09 9.44
C GLY A 231 2.90 18.63 8.31
N GLU A 232 3.41 19.51 7.45
CA GLU A 232 2.66 20.04 6.32
C GLU A 232 2.31 18.93 5.34
N VAL A 233 1.02 18.79 5.05
CA VAL A 233 0.47 17.82 4.09
C VAL A 233 0.06 18.55 2.83
N THR A 234 0.45 18.03 1.68
CA THR A 234 0.02 18.56 0.38
C THR A 234 -0.49 17.41 -0.49
N LYS A 235 -1.70 17.54 -1.00
CA LYS A 235 -2.22 16.60 -1.99
C LYS A 235 -1.57 16.88 -3.34
N CYS A 236 -0.84 15.91 -3.88
CA CYS A 236 -0.20 16.01 -5.18
C CYS A 236 -1.24 15.86 -6.30
N PHE A 237 -1.90 14.69 -6.36
CA PHE A 237 -2.88 14.40 -7.41
C PHE A 237 -3.82 13.25 -7.04
N ASP A 238 -4.95 13.19 -7.77
CA ASP A 238 -5.90 12.08 -7.75
C ASP A 238 -5.57 11.07 -8.85
N ARG A 239 -5.55 9.76 -8.51
CA ARG A 239 -5.25 8.68 -9.46
C ARG A 239 -6.49 8.13 -10.15
N ILE A 240 -7.63 8.20 -9.50
CA ILE A 240 -8.93 7.78 -10.05
C ILE A 240 -9.99 8.83 -9.76
N LYS A 241 -11.13 8.76 -10.49
CA LYS A 241 -12.34 9.48 -10.09
C LYS A 241 -12.81 8.95 -8.74
N TYR A 242 -13.88 9.39 -8.25
CA TYR A 242 -14.42 8.92 -7.00
C TYR A 242 -14.79 7.43 -7.09
N GLU A 243 -14.24 6.58 -6.21
CA GLU A 243 -14.62 5.18 -6.10
C GLU A 243 -15.61 4.99 -4.96
N TRP A 244 -16.84 4.61 -5.32
CA TRP A 244 -17.81 4.22 -4.31
C TRP A 244 -17.64 2.75 -3.96
N LYS A 245 -17.32 2.47 -2.70
CA LYS A 245 -17.16 1.12 -2.18
C LYS A 245 -18.37 0.75 -1.32
N LEU A 246 -19.31 -0.02 -1.86
CA LEU A 246 -20.38 -0.61 -1.06
C LEU A 246 -19.82 -1.69 -0.13
N ILE A 247 -18.79 -2.41 -0.57
CA ILE A 247 -18.07 -3.45 0.16
C ILE A 247 -16.59 -3.11 0.00
N ASP A 248 -15.87 -3.02 1.11
CA ASP A 248 -14.41 -2.90 1.07
C ASP A 248 -13.83 -4.02 0.18
N ASN A 249 -12.88 -3.67 -0.66
CA ASN A 249 -12.16 -4.56 -1.58
C ASN A 249 -12.92 -5.01 -2.85
N PHE A 250 -14.18 -4.64 -3.05
CA PHE A 250 -14.89 -5.01 -4.28
C PHE A 250 -14.39 -4.21 -5.49
N GLY A 251 -13.99 -2.96 -5.31
CA GLY A 251 -13.49 -2.04 -6.34
C GLY A 251 -11.98 -2.04 -6.52
N GLY A 252 -11.24 -2.82 -5.73
CA GLY A 252 -9.79 -2.75 -5.64
C GLY A 252 -9.30 -1.74 -4.61
N GLU A 253 -7.98 -1.53 -4.53
CA GLU A 253 -7.36 -0.71 -3.50
C GLU A 253 -6.17 0.08 -4.07
N GLY A 254 -6.02 1.33 -3.60
CA GLY A 254 -4.75 2.04 -3.68
C GLY A 254 -3.81 1.46 -2.64
N GLN A 255 -2.60 1.14 -3.06
CA GLN A 255 -1.57 0.59 -2.20
C GLN A 255 -0.40 1.59 -2.09
N ASP A 256 0.78 1.08 -2.04
CA ASP A 256 2.02 1.80 -1.80
C ASP A 256 2.43 2.73 -2.96
N VAL A 257 3.39 3.59 -2.67
CA VAL A 257 4.05 4.44 -3.65
C VAL A 257 5.55 4.49 -3.36
N THR A 258 6.36 4.37 -4.41
CA THR A 258 7.79 4.65 -4.35
C THR A 258 8.16 5.78 -5.30
N VAL A 259 9.27 6.46 -5.04
CA VAL A 259 9.73 7.63 -5.80
C VAL A 259 11.16 7.38 -6.28
N TYR A 260 11.29 7.25 -7.59
CA TYR A 260 12.58 7.04 -8.22
C TYR A 260 12.60 7.66 -9.63
N PRO A 261 13.59 8.52 -9.97
CA PRO A 261 13.68 9.12 -11.28
C PRO A 261 14.11 8.09 -12.35
N MET A 262 13.22 7.75 -13.28
CA MET A 262 13.50 6.87 -14.40
C MET A 262 13.98 7.66 -15.63
N GLU A 263 14.65 6.98 -16.57
CA GLU A 263 15.18 7.59 -17.81
C GLU A 263 14.08 8.19 -18.70
N ASP A 264 12.85 7.68 -18.64
CA ASP A 264 11.70 8.19 -19.39
C ASP A 264 11.06 9.45 -18.76
N GLY A 265 11.63 9.91 -17.65
CA GLY A 265 11.17 11.09 -16.89
C GLY A 265 10.02 10.80 -15.93
N THR A 266 9.64 9.54 -15.74
CA THR A 266 8.72 9.18 -14.65
C THR A 266 9.43 9.24 -13.30
N LEU A 267 8.72 9.65 -12.26
CA LEU A 267 9.25 9.85 -10.92
C LEU A 267 8.49 9.10 -9.85
N ILE A 268 7.16 9.13 -9.89
CA ILE A 268 6.30 8.48 -8.90
C ILE A 268 5.77 7.18 -9.48
N HIS A 269 5.92 6.09 -8.72
CA HIS A 269 5.48 4.76 -9.10
C HIS A 269 4.49 4.24 -8.07
N ALA A 270 3.21 4.21 -8.44
CA ALA A 270 2.12 3.88 -7.53
C ALA A 270 1.54 2.49 -7.81
N LEU A 271 1.47 1.69 -6.75
CA LEU A 271 0.89 0.36 -6.76
C LEU A 271 -0.62 0.42 -6.46
N ASP A 272 -1.40 -0.24 -7.28
CA ASP A 272 -2.84 -0.42 -7.09
C ASP A 272 -3.24 -1.89 -7.29
N ILE A 273 -4.16 -2.38 -6.48
CA ILE A 273 -4.85 -3.64 -6.72
C ILE A 273 -6.17 -3.36 -7.42
N GLY A 274 -6.48 -4.15 -8.44
CA GLY A 274 -7.76 -4.10 -9.13
C GLY A 274 -8.87 -4.82 -8.39
N ALA A 275 -10.07 -4.73 -8.96
CA ALA A 275 -11.28 -5.31 -8.38
C ALA A 275 -11.12 -6.82 -8.11
N LEU A 276 -11.62 -7.27 -6.97
CA LEU A 276 -11.57 -8.66 -6.51
C LEU A 276 -10.15 -9.22 -6.42
N PHE A 277 -9.14 -8.38 -6.29
CA PHE A 277 -7.72 -8.76 -6.26
C PHE A 277 -7.28 -9.59 -7.48
N MET A 278 -7.88 -9.35 -8.64
CA MET A 278 -7.59 -10.12 -9.85
C MET A 278 -6.37 -9.63 -10.60
N ASP A 279 -5.99 -8.37 -10.40
CA ASP A 279 -4.81 -7.77 -11.00
C ASP A 279 -4.10 -6.81 -10.05
N SER A 280 -2.80 -6.62 -10.27
CA SER A 280 -1.99 -5.59 -9.65
C SER A 280 -1.39 -4.71 -10.73
N ASN A 281 -1.34 -3.41 -10.48
CA ASN A 281 -0.94 -2.38 -11.42
C ASN A 281 0.12 -1.49 -10.78
N LEU A 282 1.30 -1.45 -11.36
CA LEU A 282 2.31 -0.44 -11.04
C LEU A 282 2.24 0.66 -12.10
N ARG A 283 1.72 1.82 -11.71
CA ARG A 283 1.56 2.97 -12.61
C ARG A 283 2.69 3.96 -12.40
N HIS A 284 3.24 4.45 -13.49
CA HIS A 284 4.38 5.36 -13.52
C HIS A 284 3.91 6.74 -13.94
N TYR A 285 4.23 7.74 -13.14
CA TYR A 285 3.80 9.12 -13.32
C TYR A 285 5.00 10.05 -13.48
N LYS A 286 4.90 11.01 -14.42
CA LYS A 286 5.77 12.19 -14.42
C LYS A 286 5.26 13.14 -13.36
N TRP A 287 6.16 13.68 -12.57
CA TRP A 287 5.84 14.63 -11.53
C TRP A 287 7.01 15.62 -11.40
N ASP A 288 6.72 16.93 -11.49
CA ASP A 288 7.71 18.01 -11.43
C ASP A 288 7.82 18.62 -10.03
#